data_75586b06c2b217428846b7e0cf94ca3c
#
_entry.id   75586b06c2b217428846b7e0cf94ca3c
#
_cell.length_a   1.000
_cell.length_b   1.000
_cell.length_c   1.000
_cell.angle_alpha   90.00
_cell.angle_beta   90.00
_cell.angle_gamma   90.00
#
_symmetry.space_group_name_H-M   'P 1'
#
loop_
_entity.id
_entity.type
_entity.pdbx_description
1 polymer ?
#
loop_
_entity_poly.entity_id
_entity_poly.type
_entity_poly.pdbx_seq_one_letter_code
_entity_poly.pdbx_strand_id
1 'polypeptide(L)'
;MSIAVNEQKQIVNVKQVERGLACMCFCFECAEPVVARKGDKNEHHFAHLSNKESCTIHPESILHKFAKQVIMEEKYLNLPSLPDEDNSEDKTWQFSRLIEEQSIGCIRPDIVATVDDEMMFIEVAVTSFIDQKKADFIKLLGVKTIEINLREIIKQGMELPSAEARDHILGCVSNKQWIFPEPKTLIASAVPTPLDEPIYDCQSTTDENSAESFDTGFGMHRLTIKHNWVDVRVFNSGMVSVKCVNFNHDVIEILKQWRNEGGGQYNKKYKSWNYFKPFSDTVFQRLQEMDMTPKN
;
A
#
# COMPACT_ATOMS: atom_id res chain seq x y z
N MET A 1 -14.44 26.55 10.22
CA MET A 1 -13.75 25.61 9.31
C MET A 1 -13.39 26.32 8.01
N SER A 2 -12.15 26.22 7.54
CA SER A 2 -11.73 26.78 6.25
C SER A 2 -11.83 25.76 5.09
N ILE A 3 -11.99 24.48 5.41
CA ILE A 3 -11.95 23.33 4.51
C ILE A 3 -13.25 22.53 4.60
N ALA A 4 -13.73 22.07 3.45
CA ALA A 4 -14.88 21.20 3.28
C ALA A 4 -14.64 20.23 2.13
N VAL A 5 -15.64 19.42 1.81
CA VAL A 5 -15.61 18.44 0.71
C VAL A 5 -16.73 18.80 -0.27
N ASN A 6 -16.44 18.85 -1.56
CA ASN A 6 -17.46 19.08 -2.60
C ASN A 6 -18.23 17.79 -2.95
N GLU A 7 -19.20 17.88 -3.86
CA GLU A 7 -19.98 16.73 -4.35
C GLU A 7 -19.14 15.62 -4.98
N GLN A 8 -18.00 15.98 -5.57
CA GLN A 8 -17.02 15.05 -6.14
C GLN A 8 -16.10 14.43 -5.07
N LYS A 9 -16.37 14.70 -3.77
CA LYS A 9 -15.56 14.29 -2.62
C LYS A 9 -14.14 14.86 -2.59
N GLN A 10 -13.90 15.95 -3.32
CA GLN A 10 -12.60 16.65 -3.33
C GLN A 10 -12.56 17.67 -2.20
N ILE A 11 -11.36 17.81 -1.60
CA ILE A 11 -11.10 18.83 -0.60
C ILE A 11 -11.06 20.21 -1.25
N VAL A 12 -11.82 21.13 -0.68
CA VAL A 12 -11.92 22.52 -1.16
C VAL A 12 -11.74 23.49 0.01
N ASN A 13 -11.11 24.65 -0.29
CA ASN A 13 -11.02 25.76 0.65
C ASN A 13 -12.23 26.70 0.45
N VAL A 14 -12.69 27.29 1.53
CA VAL A 14 -13.80 28.26 1.49
C VAL A 14 -13.56 29.41 0.50
N LYS A 15 -12.30 29.79 0.28
CA LYS A 15 -11.90 30.84 -0.69
C LYS A 15 -12.23 30.46 -2.12
N GLN A 16 -12.23 29.16 -2.46
CA GLN A 16 -12.33 28.61 -3.81
C GLN A 16 -13.75 28.31 -4.27
N VAL A 17 -14.72 28.37 -3.37
CA VAL A 17 -16.12 27.99 -3.62
C VAL A 17 -17.05 29.19 -3.62
N GLU A 18 -18.28 29.05 -4.11
CA GLU A 18 -19.28 30.09 -4.08
C GLU A 18 -19.80 30.35 -2.66
N ARG A 19 -20.33 31.56 -2.42
CA ARG A 19 -20.93 31.96 -1.14
C ARG A 19 -22.25 31.24 -0.90
N GLY A 20 -22.51 30.91 0.35
CA GLY A 20 -23.80 30.36 0.79
C GLY A 20 -23.90 28.86 0.51
N LEU A 21 -25.11 28.38 0.25
CA LEU A 21 -25.38 26.99 -0.08
C LEU A 21 -24.99 26.65 -1.53
N ALA A 22 -24.78 27.65 -2.38
CA ALA A 22 -24.31 27.45 -3.76
C ALA A 22 -22.93 26.77 -3.82
N CYS A 23 -22.17 26.74 -2.72
CA CYS A 23 -20.92 25.99 -2.63
C CYS A 23 -21.11 24.48 -2.78
N MET A 24 -22.29 23.93 -2.53
CA MET A 24 -22.61 22.50 -2.56
C MET A 24 -21.56 21.63 -1.84
N CYS A 25 -21.17 22.08 -0.64
CA CYS A 25 -20.11 21.46 0.13
C CYS A 25 -20.65 20.76 1.38
N PHE A 26 -19.87 19.80 1.85
CA PHE A 26 -20.17 18.97 3.03
C PHE A 26 -19.01 19.03 4.02
N CYS A 27 -19.35 18.85 5.30
CA CYS A 27 -18.35 18.75 6.34
C CYS A 27 -17.44 17.54 6.12
N PHE A 28 -16.14 17.73 6.27
CA PHE A 28 -15.16 16.67 6.12
C PHE A 28 -15.38 15.50 7.10
N GLU A 29 -15.78 15.80 8.35
CA GLU A 29 -15.95 14.80 9.41
C GLU A 29 -17.32 14.13 9.43
N CYS A 30 -18.39 14.91 9.40
CA CYS A 30 -19.73 14.38 9.60
C CYS A 30 -20.58 14.31 8.33
N ALA A 31 -20.03 14.73 7.21
CA ALA A 31 -20.70 14.76 5.89
C ALA A 31 -22.01 15.59 5.84
N GLU A 32 -22.27 16.40 6.87
CA GLU A 32 -23.43 17.33 6.88
C GLU A 32 -23.21 18.46 5.87
N PRO A 33 -24.25 18.94 5.16
CA PRO A 33 -24.14 20.10 4.30
C PRO A 33 -23.63 21.33 5.06
N VAL A 34 -22.74 22.10 4.44
CA VAL A 34 -22.18 23.33 5.02
C VAL A 34 -22.48 24.54 4.16
N VAL A 35 -22.49 25.68 4.79
CA VAL A 35 -22.69 27.01 4.18
C VAL A 35 -21.37 27.76 4.15
N ALA A 36 -20.93 28.24 2.99
CA ALA A 36 -19.77 29.10 2.86
C ALA A 36 -20.11 30.53 3.30
N ARG A 37 -19.67 30.91 4.49
CA ARG A 37 -19.85 32.28 5.03
C ARG A 37 -18.68 33.16 4.58
N LYS A 38 -18.96 34.05 3.63
CA LYS A 38 -18.00 34.97 3.04
C LYS A 38 -18.49 36.41 3.23
N GLY A 39 -18.27 36.96 4.43
CA GLY A 39 -18.64 38.34 4.78
C GLY A 39 -17.40 39.22 4.91
N ASP A 40 -17.61 40.53 4.82
CA ASP A 40 -16.49 41.51 4.84
C ASP A 40 -15.90 41.74 6.24
N LYS A 41 -16.58 41.32 7.29
CA LYS A 41 -16.17 41.58 8.69
C LYS A 41 -15.47 40.40 9.36
N ASN A 42 -15.76 39.19 8.96
CA ASN A 42 -15.22 37.97 9.56
C ASN A 42 -14.45 37.16 8.56
N GLU A 43 -13.49 36.39 9.03
CA GLU A 43 -12.78 35.43 8.16
C GLU A 43 -13.79 34.49 7.47
N HIS A 44 -13.51 34.21 6.22
CA HIS A 44 -14.30 33.27 5.43
C HIS A 44 -14.21 31.87 6.05
N HIS A 45 -15.38 31.24 6.26
CA HIS A 45 -15.44 29.90 6.86
C HIS A 45 -16.68 29.14 6.44
N PHE A 46 -16.61 27.83 6.55
CA PHE A 46 -17.78 26.96 6.45
C PHE A 46 -18.45 26.82 7.82
N ALA A 47 -19.77 26.80 7.82
CA ALA A 47 -20.61 26.50 8.99
C ALA A 47 -21.61 25.43 8.62
N HIS A 48 -21.95 24.54 9.56
CA HIS A 48 -23.01 23.54 9.34
C HIS A 48 -24.34 24.21 9.07
N LEU A 49 -25.14 23.62 8.19
CA LEU A 49 -26.47 24.14 7.85
C LEU A 49 -27.41 24.10 9.08
N SER A 50 -27.29 23.10 9.91
CA SER A 50 -28.07 22.91 11.13
C SER A 50 -27.69 23.86 12.28
N ASN A 51 -26.71 24.75 12.09
CA ASN A 51 -26.06 25.55 13.15
C ASN A 51 -25.43 24.72 14.28
N LYS A 52 -25.17 23.45 14.07
CA LYS A 52 -24.39 22.60 14.96
C LYS A 52 -22.99 23.21 15.16
N GLU A 53 -22.40 22.98 16.31
CA GLU A 53 -20.99 23.35 16.55
C GLU A 53 -20.07 22.74 15.49
N SER A 54 -18.96 23.43 15.22
CA SER A 54 -17.98 22.95 14.24
C SER A 54 -17.39 21.63 14.68
N CYS A 55 -17.29 20.68 13.76
CA CYS A 55 -16.53 19.46 13.99
C CYS A 55 -15.05 19.76 14.16
N THR A 56 -14.39 19.02 15.01
CA THR A 56 -12.94 19.05 15.10
C THR A 56 -12.36 18.30 13.90
N ILE A 57 -11.72 19.03 13.01
CA ILE A 57 -11.07 18.45 11.84
C ILE A 57 -9.57 18.43 12.13
N HIS A 58 -8.97 17.24 12.08
CA HIS A 58 -7.54 17.09 12.29
C HIS A 58 -6.78 17.43 11.00
N PRO A 59 -5.80 18.36 11.05
CA PRO A 59 -5.00 18.73 9.86
C PRO A 59 -4.36 17.54 9.16
N GLU A 60 -3.95 16.53 9.93
CA GLU A 60 -3.37 15.28 9.43
C GLU A 60 -4.34 14.51 8.54
N SER A 61 -5.61 14.39 8.95
CA SER A 61 -6.64 13.70 8.18
C SER A 61 -6.92 14.42 6.86
N ILE A 62 -6.92 15.75 6.89
CA ILE A 62 -7.08 16.57 5.68
C ILE A 62 -5.91 16.35 4.73
N LEU A 63 -4.68 16.44 5.25
CA LEU A 63 -3.46 16.30 4.43
C LEU A 63 -3.36 14.91 3.83
N HIS A 64 -3.66 13.86 4.61
CA HIS A 64 -3.68 12.48 4.13
C HIS A 64 -4.68 12.30 2.97
N LYS A 65 -5.91 12.80 3.14
CA LYS A 65 -6.92 12.73 2.07
C LYS A 65 -6.55 13.60 0.87
N PHE A 66 -6.01 14.80 1.09
CA PHE A 66 -5.57 15.68 0.01
C PHE A 66 -4.45 15.04 -0.82
N ALA A 67 -3.48 14.41 -0.16
CA ALA A 67 -2.39 13.72 -0.86
C ALA A 67 -2.92 12.58 -1.74
N LYS A 68 -3.82 11.75 -1.22
CA LYS A 68 -4.44 10.69 -2.02
C LYS A 68 -5.19 11.28 -3.21
N GLN A 69 -5.99 12.30 -2.99
CA GLN A 69 -6.71 13.00 -4.07
C GLN A 69 -5.76 13.51 -5.16
N VAL A 70 -4.67 14.18 -4.79
CA VAL A 70 -3.69 14.71 -5.73
C VAL A 70 -3.05 13.60 -6.55
N ILE A 71 -2.64 12.50 -5.92
CA ILE A 71 -2.02 11.36 -6.61
C ILE A 71 -3.02 10.69 -7.57
N MET A 72 -4.28 10.54 -7.13
CA MET A 72 -5.34 9.95 -7.97
C MET A 72 -5.68 10.81 -9.20
N GLU A 73 -5.63 12.14 -9.07
CA GLU A 73 -5.90 13.09 -10.16
C GLU A 73 -4.75 13.12 -11.17
N GLU A 74 -3.52 13.26 -10.70
CA GLU A 74 -2.35 13.51 -11.54
C GLU A 74 -1.71 12.23 -12.09
N LYS A 75 -1.89 11.11 -11.41
CA LYS A 75 -1.40 9.78 -11.79
C LYS A 75 0.10 9.68 -12.03
N TYR A 76 0.87 10.48 -11.33
CA TYR A 76 2.33 10.38 -11.33
C TYR A 76 2.93 10.76 -9.99
N LEU A 77 4.16 10.32 -9.76
CA LEU A 77 5.03 10.75 -8.67
C LEU A 77 6.48 10.81 -9.16
N ASN A 78 7.23 11.80 -8.67
CA ASN A 78 8.68 11.76 -8.74
C ASN A 78 9.19 10.90 -7.59
N LEU A 79 9.88 9.81 -7.91
CA LEU A 79 10.36 8.84 -6.93
C LEU A 79 11.89 8.79 -6.92
N PRO A 80 12.50 8.49 -5.76
CA PRO A 80 13.93 8.26 -5.68
C PRO A 80 14.33 7.04 -6.49
N SER A 81 15.62 6.98 -6.80
CA SER A 81 16.23 5.82 -7.45
C SER A 81 15.91 4.52 -6.70
N LEU A 82 15.77 3.41 -7.45
CA LEU A 82 15.51 2.10 -6.86
C LEU A 82 16.75 1.60 -6.10
N PRO A 83 16.59 1.15 -4.85
CA PRO A 83 17.72 0.71 -4.02
C PRO A 83 18.46 -0.53 -4.53
N ASP A 84 17.80 -1.36 -5.31
CA ASP A 84 18.32 -2.63 -5.83
C ASP A 84 18.88 -2.53 -7.26
N GLU A 85 18.74 -1.36 -7.90
CA GLU A 85 19.30 -1.09 -9.23
C GLU A 85 20.51 -0.19 -9.12
N ASP A 86 21.70 -0.70 -9.49
CA ASP A 86 22.89 0.11 -9.57
C ASP A 86 22.76 1.10 -10.74
N ASN A 87 23.08 2.38 -10.49
CA ASN A 87 22.96 3.51 -11.42
C ASN A 87 21.52 3.90 -11.81
N SER A 88 20.49 3.53 -11.04
CA SER A 88 19.18 4.12 -11.22
C SER A 88 19.17 5.58 -10.76
N GLU A 89 18.43 6.42 -11.46
CA GLU A 89 18.25 7.84 -11.13
C GLU A 89 16.83 8.11 -10.64
N ASP A 90 16.66 9.23 -9.95
CA ASP A 90 15.34 9.74 -9.59
C ASP A 90 14.55 10.01 -10.88
N LYS A 91 13.34 9.49 -10.94
CA LYS A 91 12.52 9.60 -12.15
C LYS A 91 11.04 9.80 -11.85
N THR A 92 10.32 10.31 -12.83
CA THR A 92 8.86 10.38 -12.80
C THR A 92 8.27 9.01 -13.15
N TRP A 93 7.45 8.49 -12.24
CA TRP A 93 6.69 7.27 -12.42
C TRP A 93 5.25 7.61 -12.80
N GLN A 94 4.81 7.10 -13.96
CA GLN A 94 3.43 7.27 -14.44
C GLN A 94 2.61 6.04 -14.09
N PHE A 95 1.40 6.25 -13.57
CA PHE A 95 0.51 5.17 -13.15
C PHE A 95 -0.60 4.95 -14.17
N SER A 96 -0.69 3.73 -14.69
CA SER A 96 -1.77 3.35 -15.62
C SER A 96 -3.10 3.15 -14.90
N ARG A 97 -3.05 2.72 -13.63
CA ARG A 97 -4.22 2.49 -12.77
C ARG A 97 -3.90 2.83 -11.33
N LEU A 98 -4.87 3.43 -10.64
CA LEU A 98 -4.83 3.72 -9.21
C LEU A 98 -6.13 3.29 -8.55
N ILE A 99 -6.05 2.67 -7.37
CA ILE A 99 -7.21 2.26 -6.56
C ILE A 99 -6.91 2.65 -5.12
N GLU A 100 -7.79 3.47 -4.52
CA GLU A 100 -7.69 3.82 -3.10
C GLU A 100 -8.09 2.66 -2.20
N GLU A 101 -7.35 2.48 -1.12
CA GLU A 101 -7.72 1.66 0.05
C GLU A 101 -8.19 0.24 -0.30
N GLN A 102 -7.62 -0.35 -1.33
CA GLN A 102 -7.90 -1.74 -1.69
C GLN A 102 -7.23 -2.68 -0.69
N SER A 103 -8.01 -3.58 -0.08
CA SER A 103 -7.45 -4.61 0.79
C SER A 103 -6.67 -5.66 -0.01
N ILE A 104 -5.43 -5.90 0.39
CA ILE A 104 -4.53 -6.90 -0.18
C ILE A 104 -4.08 -7.83 0.95
N GLY A 105 -4.73 -8.97 1.06
CA GLY A 105 -4.50 -9.86 2.19
C GLY A 105 -4.86 -9.19 3.53
N CYS A 106 -3.89 -9.14 4.44
CA CYS A 106 -4.07 -8.53 5.77
C CYS A 106 -3.72 -7.05 5.84
N ILE A 107 -3.31 -6.43 4.73
CA ILE A 107 -3.00 -4.99 4.68
C ILE A 107 -3.97 -4.25 3.77
N ARG A 108 -4.08 -2.95 4.03
CA ARG A 108 -4.85 -2.02 3.23
C ARG A 108 -3.95 -0.83 2.90
N PRO A 109 -3.24 -0.86 1.77
CA PRO A 109 -2.47 0.28 1.30
C PRO A 109 -3.36 1.49 1.04
N ASP A 110 -2.81 2.68 1.22
CA ASP A 110 -3.53 3.93 0.91
C ASP A 110 -3.90 3.99 -0.57
N ILE A 111 -2.95 3.62 -1.44
CA ILE A 111 -3.19 3.52 -2.88
C ILE A 111 -2.48 2.26 -3.42
N VAL A 112 -3.19 1.50 -4.22
CA VAL A 112 -2.65 0.44 -5.07
C VAL A 112 -2.50 1.01 -6.47
N ALA A 113 -1.27 1.10 -6.95
CA ALA A 113 -0.90 1.63 -8.26
C ALA A 113 -0.49 0.50 -9.21
N THR A 114 -0.62 0.73 -10.52
CA THR A 114 -0.08 -0.13 -11.57
C THR A 114 0.89 0.67 -12.43
N VAL A 115 2.11 0.16 -12.57
CA VAL A 115 3.19 0.72 -13.40
C VAL A 115 3.76 -0.41 -14.24
N ASP A 116 3.82 -0.26 -15.56
CA ASP A 116 4.35 -1.27 -16.49
C ASP A 116 3.79 -2.69 -16.20
N ASP A 117 2.47 -2.76 -15.97
CA ASP A 117 1.73 -3.98 -15.58
C ASP A 117 2.16 -4.60 -14.24
N GLU A 118 3.00 -3.94 -13.45
CA GLU A 118 3.39 -4.36 -12.11
C GLU A 118 2.59 -3.58 -11.04
N MET A 119 2.21 -4.28 -9.96
CA MET A 119 1.57 -3.67 -8.79
C MET A 119 2.60 -2.96 -7.93
N MET A 120 2.22 -1.79 -7.43
CA MET A 120 2.98 -0.99 -6.49
C MET A 120 2.06 -0.44 -5.39
N PHE A 121 2.54 -0.34 -4.17
CA PHE A 121 1.82 0.33 -3.09
C PHE A 121 2.39 1.72 -2.83
N ILE A 122 1.49 2.65 -2.55
CA ILE A 122 1.83 4.00 -2.13
C ILE A 122 1.17 4.22 -0.77
N GLU A 123 1.96 4.59 0.21
CA GLU A 123 1.54 4.91 1.57
C GLU A 123 1.80 6.37 1.86
N VAL A 124 0.86 7.02 2.50
CA VAL A 124 0.93 8.43 2.87
C VAL A 124 1.09 8.56 4.38
N ALA A 125 2.26 8.98 4.83
CA ALA A 125 2.57 9.16 6.25
C ALA A 125 2.52 10.64 6.62
N VAL A 126 1.69 10.99 7.59
CA VAL A 126 1.64 12.34 8.17
C VAL A 126 2.15 12.30 9.61
N THR A 127 1.53 11.54 10.48
CA THR A 127 1.94 11.32 11.87
C THR A 127 2.31 9.87 12.15
N SER A 128 1.61 8.94 11.49
CA SER A 128 1.85 7.51 11.60
C SER A 128 2.59 7.01 10.35
N PHE A 129 3.63 6.22 10.58
CA PHE A 129 4.45 5.59 9.55
C PHE A 129 4.12 4.10 9.49
N ILE A 130 4.54 3.45 8.41
CA ILE A 130 4.44 2.00 8.29
C ILE A 130 5.16 1.34 9.46
N ASP A 131 4.45 0.49 10.20
CA ASP A 131 5.04 -0.33 11.27
C ASP A 131 5.83 -1.53 10.71
N GLN A 132 6.65 -2.13 11.57
CA GLN A 132 7.50 -3.25 11.18
C GLN A 132 6.69 -4.44 10.64
N LYS A 133 5.52 -4.73 11.21
CA LYS A 133 4.67 -5.86 10.78
C LYS A 133 4.15 -5.66 9.36
N LYS A 134 3.67 -4.44 9.05
CA LYS A 134 3.21 -4.08 7.70
C LYS A 134 4.38 -4.10 6.72
N ALA A 135 5.55 -3.59 7.11
CA ALA A 135 6.77 -3.62 6.31
C ALA A 135 7.21 -5.06 6.00
N ASP A 136 7.24 -5.94 6.98
CA ASP A 136 7.62 -7.35 6.80
C ASP A 136 6.63 -8.09 5.88
N PHE A 137 5.35 -7.79 6.00
CA PHE A 137 4.34 -8.36 5.10
C PHE A 137 4.50 -7.85 3.67
N ILE A 138 4.77 -6.56 3.48
CA ILE A 138 5.10 -5.97 2.17
C ILE A 138 6.32 -6.65 1.54
N LYS A 139 7.38 -6.88 2.33
CA LYS A 139 8.58 -7.61 1.89
C LYS A 139 8.26 -9.04 1.48
N LEU A 140 7.42 -9.71 2.26
CA LEU A 140 6.96 -11.07 1.94
C LEU A 140 6.20 -11.11 0.60
N LEU A 141 5.35 -10.12 0.34
CA LEU A 141 4.64 -9.97 -0.93
C LEU A 141 5.61 -9.66 -2.09
N GLY A 142 6.73 -8.99 -1.81
CA GLY A 142 7.68 -8.52 -2.82
C GLY A 142 7.11 -7.44 -3.72
N VAL A 143 6.15 -6.66 -3.21
CA VAL A 143 5.51 -5.56 -3.94
C VAL A 143 6.28 -4.28 -3.70
N LYS A 144 6.70 -3.59 -4.78
CA LYS A 144 7.31 -2.27 -4.67
C LYS A 144 6.41 -1.36 -3.84
N THR A 145 6.96 -0.75 -2.81
CA THR A 145 6.19 0.10 -1.90
C THR A 145 6.99 1.34 -1.55
N ILE A 146 6.36 2.49 -1.75
CA ILE A 146 6.89 3.80 -1.38
C ILE A 146 6.07 4.40 -0.24
N GLU A 147 6.72 4.98 0.75
CA GLU A 147 6.11 5.80 1.78
C GLU A 147 6.43 7.27 1.54
N ILE A 148 5.41 8.12 1.57
CA ILE A 148 5.50 9.57 1.37
C ILE A 148 5.33 10.26 2.71
N ASN A 149 6.40 10.88 3.22
CA ASN A 149 6.38 11.62 4.48
C ASN A 149 5.96 13.07 4.26
N LEU A 150 4.79 13.43 4.76
CA LEU A 150 4.22 14.78 4.57
C LEU A 150 4.28 15.66 5.83
N ARG A 151 5.07 15.29 6.84
CA ARG A 151 5.20 16.07 8.09
C ARG A 151 5.63 17.52 7.85
N GLU A 152 6.48 17.75 6.86
CA GLU A 152 6.98 19.09 6.56
C GLU A 152 5.88 20.05 6.10
N ILE A 153 4.86 19.57 5.39
CA ILE A 153 3.71 20.38 4.98
C ILE A 153 3.00 20.98 6.21
N ILE A 154 2.80 20.15 7.25
CA ILE A 154 2.18 20.64 8.50
C ILE A 154 3.12 21.55 9.26
N LYS A 155 4.39 21.22 9.39
CA LYS A 155 5.37 22.04 10.12
C LYS A 155 5.55 23.43 9.50
N GLN A 156 5.54 23.50 8.19
CA GLN A 156 5.66 24.76 7.45
C GLN A 156 4.33 25.53 7.37
N GLY A 157 3.23 24.93 7.82
CA GLY A 157 1.91 25.57 7.81
C GLY A 157 1.39 25.84 6.38
N MET A 158 1.74 24.98 5.41
CA MET A 158 1.25 25.15 4.04
C MET A 158 -0.27 25.12 3.99
N GLU A 159 -0.85 26.05 3.25
CA GLU A 159 -2.31 26.10 3.06
C GLU A 159 -2.80 24.89 2.24
N LEU A 160 -3.92 24.30 2.66
CA LEU A 160 -4.55 23.19 1.94
C LEU A 160 -5.97 23.57 1.52
N PRO A 161 -6.39 23.19 0.31
CA PRO A 161 -5.56 22.76 -0.82
C PRO A 161 -4.78 23.94 -1.42
N SER A 162 -3.55 23.72 -1.87
CA SER A 162 -2.72 24.70 -2.57
C SER A 162 -1.87 24.05 -3.65
N ALA A 163 -1.41 24.85 -4.61
CA ALA A 163 -0.47 24.40 -5.64
C ALA A 163 0.86 23.98 -5.02
N GLU A 164 1.36 24.73 -4.03
CA GLU A 164 2.61 24.43 -3.32
C GLU A 164 2.57 23.07 -2.64
N ALA A 165 1.50 22.77 -1.91
CA ALA A 165 1.33 21.45 -1.29
C ALA A 165 1.19 20.33 -2.33
N ARG A 166 0.50 20.59 -3.46
CA ARG A 166 0.40 19.65 -4.59
C ARG A 166 1.78 19.34 -5.17
N ASP A 167 2.56 20.35 -5.47
CA ASP A 167 3.92 20.22 -6.01
C ASP A 167 4.85 19.47 -5.03
N HIS A 168 4.71 19.74 -3.74
CA HIS A 168 5.48 19.05 -2.72
C HIS A 168 5.12 17.55 -2.64
N ILE A 169 3.84 17.20 -2.76
CA ILE A 169 3.39 15.79 -2.77
C ILE A 169 3.92 15.05 -4.00
N LEU A 170 3.78 15.64 -5.17
CA LEU A 170 4.13 15.00 -6.44
C LEU A 170 5.64 15.02 -6.72
N GLY A 171 6.25 16.19 -6.56
CA GLY A 171 7.58 16.49 -7.06
C GLY A 171 8.72 16.26 -6.08
N CYS A 172 8.51 16.47 -4.77
CA CYS A 172 9.57 16.33 -3.78
C CYS A 172 10.02 14.88 -3.64
N VAL A 173 11.25 14.56 -4.02
CA VAL A 173 11.80 13.20 -3.93
C VAL A 173 12.29 12.89 -2.51
N SER A 174 12.86 13.87 -1.81
CA SER A 174 13.45 13.69 -0.49
C SER A 174 12.45 13.34 0.62
N ASN A 175 11.14 13.54 0.37
CA ASN A 175 10.09 13.13 1.29
C ASN A 175 9.56 11.71 1.03
N LYS A 176 10.19 10.96 0.13
CA LYS A 176 9.75 9.63 -0.31
C LYS A 176 10.82 8.58 0.00
N GLN A 177 10.41 7.48 0.59
CA GLN A 177 11.31 6.40 0.97
C GLN A 177 10.75 5.04 0.51
N TRP A 178 11.61 4.23 -0.12
CA TRP A 178 11.26 2.86 -0.44
C TRP A 178 11.16 2.02 0.84
N ILE A 179 10.04 1.36 1.02
CA ILE A 179 9.86 0.30 2.02
C ILE A 179 10.27 -1.04 1.41
N PHE A 180 9.96 -1.23 0.12
CA PHE A 180 10.44 -2.34 -0.68
C PHE A 180 10.59 -1.89 -2.14
N PRO A 181 11.74 -2.20 -2.81
CA PRO A 181 12.94 -2.88 -2.27
C PRO A 181 13.60 -2.09 -1.12
N GLU A 182 14.22 -2.83 -0.20
CA GLU A 182 14.88 -2.20 0.94
C GLU A 182 16.08 -1.34 0.51
N PRO A 183 16.25 -0.13 1.09
CA PRO A 183 17.46 0.64 0.91
C PRO A 183 18.70 -0.18 1.30
N LYS A 184 19.71 -0.19 0.44
CA LYS A 184 21.01 -0.82 0.77
C LYS A 184 21.59 -0.10 2.00
N THR A 185 21.59 -0.74 3.16
CA THR A 185 22.27 -0.22 4.33
C THR A 185 23.77 -0.25 4.01
N LEU A 186 24.41 0.90 3.90
CA LEU A 186 25.87 1.00 3.86
C LEU A 186 26.40 0.55 5.23
N ILE A 187 26.63 -0.74 5.38
CA ILE A 187 27.37 -1.27 6.52
C ILE A 187 28.80 -0.76 6.31
N ALA A 188 29.18 0.28 7.07
CA ALA A 188 30.56 0.62 7.24
C ALA A 188 31.29 -0.65 7.67
N SER A 189 32.24 -1.07 6.86
CA SER A 189 32.99 -2.30 6.96
C SER A 189 33.62 -2.47 8.35
N ALA A 190 32.95 -3.25 9.20
CA ALA A 190 33.59 -3.96 10.29
C ALA A 190 33.75 -5.40 9.80
N VAL A 191 34.99 -5.79 9.54
CA VAL A 191 35.38 -7.14 9.20
C VAL A 191 34.95 -8.07 10.33
N PRO A 192 34.06 -9.05 10.13
CA PRO A 192 33.84 -10.06 11.14
C PRO A 192 34.90 -11.13 11.00
N THR A 193 35.68 -11.33 12.06
CA THR A 193 36.46 -12.53 12.30
C THR A 193 35.55 -13.77 12.30
N PRO A 194 35.95 -14.89 11.72
CA PRO A 194 35.13 -16.09 11.71
C PRO A 194 35.09 -16.69 13.11
N LEU A 195 33.92 -16.75 13.69
CA LEU A 195 33.65 -17.54 14.89
C LEU A 195 32.56 -18.56 14.56
N ASP A 196 32.94 -19.78 14.76
CA ASP A 196 32.24 -21.06 14.88
C ASP A 196 30.72 -21.05 14.81
N GLU A 197 30.20 -21.90 13.93
CA GLU A 197 28.79 -22.30 13.84
C GLU A 197 28.35 -22.99 15.14
N PRO A 198 27.21 -22.62 15.74
CA PRO A 198 26.54 -23.48 16.68
C PRO A 198 25.57 -24.39 15.98
N ILE A 199 25.83 -25.69 16.09
CA ILE A 199 24.91 -26.81 15.80
C ILE A 199 23.71 -26.66 16.76
N TYR A 200 22.52 -26.41 16.22
CA TYR A 200 21.30 -26.51 17.03
C TYR A 200 20.71 -27.90 16.91
N ASP A 201 20.91 -28.64 17.99
CA ASP A 201 20.26 -29.91 18.27
C ASP A 201 18.80 -29.67 18.71
N CYS A 202 17.90 -30.46 18.13
CA CYS A 202 16.46 -30.35 18.31
C CYS A 202 16.07 -31.14 19.57
N GLN A 203 15.87 -30.46 20.70
CA GLN A 203 15.17 -31.09 21.83
C GLN A 203 14.02 -30.20 22.32
N SER A 204 12.84 -30.84 22.30
CA SER A 204 11.58 -30.40 22.82
C SER A 204 11.61 -30.13 24.32
N THR A 205 11.16 -28.93 24.75
CA THR A 205 10.54 -28.78 26.07
C THR A 205 9.38 -27.80 25.99
N THR A 206 8.24 -28.30 26.43
CA THR A 206 7.01 -27.60 26.73
C THR A 206 7.22 -26.65 27.90
N ASP A 207 6.83 -25.35 27.74
CA ASP A 207 6.30 -24.59 28.88
C ASP A 207 5.36 -23.48 28.36
N GLU A 208 4.15 -23.50 28.88
CA GLU A 208 3.07 -22.57 28.69
C GLU A 208 3.40 -21.22 29.36
N ASN A 209 3.31 -20.09 28.63
CA ASN A 209 2.65 -18.88 29.16
C ASN A 209 2.51 -17.80 28.10
N SER A 210 1.26 -17.48 27.83
CA SER A 210 0.64 -16.25 27.32
C SER A 210 1.55 -15.13 26.80
N ALA A 211 1.73 -15.11 25.47
CA ALA A 211 1.85 -13.91 24.66
C ALA A 211 1.06 -14.18 23.38
N GLU A 212 0.13 -13.31 23.02
CA GLU A 212 -0.65 -13.43 21.78
C GLU A 212 0.30 -13.46 20.60
N SER A 213 0.68 -14.67 20.20
CA SER A 213 1.42 -14.93 18.97
C SER A 213 0.45 -14.74 17.82
N PHE A 214 0.66 -13.68 17.03
CA PHE A 214 0.07 -13.62 15.69
C PHE A 214 0.56 -14.83 14.91
N ASP A 215 -0.37 -15.76 14.73
CA ASP A 215 -0.18 -16.95 13.94
C ASP A 215 0.21 -16.55 12.50
N THR A 216 1.49 -16.68 12.17
CA THR A 216 2.01 -16.64 10.80
C THR A 216 1.65 -17.92 10.04
N GLY A 217 0.60 -18.62 10.51
CA GLY A 217 0.13 -19.87 9.99
C GLY A 217 -0.19 -19.76 8.49
N PHE A 218 0.56 -20.49 7.70
CA PHE A 218 0.19 -20.81 6.35
C PHE A 218 0.06 -22.31 6.20
N GLY A 219 -0.99 -22.75 5.51
CA GLY A 219 -1.10 -24.13 5.05
C GLY A 219 -0.14 -24.34 3.89
N MET A 220 0.75 -25.31 3.98
CA MET A 220 1.63 -25.69 2.85
C MET A 220 1.10 -26.96 2.20
N HIS A 221 0.86 -26.88 0.89
CA HIS A 221 0.42 -28.01 0.07
C HIS A 221 1.45 -28.25 -1.03
N ARG A 222 1.86 -29.50 -1.21
CA ARG A 222 2.66 -29.91 -2.35
C ARG A 222 1.77 -30.69 -3.31
N LEU A 223 1.59 -30.19 -4.49
CA LEU A 223 0.73 -30.73 -5.52
C LEU A 223 1.57 -31.24 -6.70
N THR A 224 1.07 -32.22 -7.43
CA THR A 224 1.69 -32.70 -8.66
C THR A 224 0.86 -32.23 -9.86
N ILE A 225 1.36 -31.22 -10.57
CA ILE A 225 0.67 -30.63 -11.72
C ILE A 225 1.50 -30.87 -12.98
N LYS A 226 0.91 -31.51 -13.98
CA LYS A 226 1.61 -31.89 -15.23
C LYS A 226 2.98 -32.55 -14.98
N HIS A 227 3.00 -33.52 -14.06
CA HIS A 227 4.20 -34.27 -13.65
C HIS A 227 5.29 -33.40 -13.00
N ASN A 228 4.96 -32.21 -12.52
CA ASN A 228 5.88 -31.31 -11.83
C ASN A 228 5.36 -30.99 -10.41
N TRP A 229 6.27 -30.89 -9.46
CA TRP A 229 5.93 -30.50 -8.12
C TRP A 229 5.73 -29.00 -8.03
N VAL A 230 4.61 -28.63 -7.43
CA VAL A 230 4.21 -27.25 -7.20
C VAL A 230 3.93 -27.06 -5.71
N ASP A 231 4.71 -26.23 -5.06
CA ASP A 231 4.50 -25.84 -3.67
C ASP A 231 3.50 -24.70 -3.61
N VAL A 232 2.41 -24.92 -2.91
CA VAL A 232 1.33 -23.93 -2.73
C VAL A 232 1.26 -23.57 -1.25
N ARG A 233 1.40 -22.29 -0.95
CA ARG A 233 1.24 -21.73 0.39
C ARG A 233 -0.04 -20.93 0.45
N VAL A 234 -0.94 -21.30 1.37
CA VAL A 234 -2.19 -20.59 1.62
C VAL A 234 -2.02 -19.85 2.94
N PHE A 235 -2.00 -18.53 2.88
CA PHE A 235 -1.82 -17.68 4.06
C PHE A 235 -3.17 -17.38 4.72
N ASN A 236 -3.16 -17.14 6.02
CA ASN A 236 -4.37 -16.73 6.77
C ASN A 236 -5.04 -15.46 6.20
N SER A 237 -4.27 -14.60 5.54
CA SER A 237 -4.75 -13.44 4.78
C SER A 237 -5.61 -13.81 3.55
N GLY A 238 -5.66 -15.11 3.19
CA GLY A 238 -6.27 -15.58 1.97
C GLY A 238 -5.42 -15.41 0.71
N MET A 239 -4.16 -14.96 0.84
CA MET A 239 -3.21 -14.98 -0.27
C MET A 239 -2.78 -16.42 -0.57
N VAL A 240 -2.63 -16.74 -1.85
CA VAL A 240 -2.07 -18.02 -2.32
C VAL A 240 -0.77 -17.76 -3.07
N SER A 241 0.32 -18.34 -2.60
CA SER A 241 1.63 -18.27 -3.24
C SER A 241 1.98 -19.62 -3.86
N VAL A 242 2.24 -19.62 -5.16
CA VAL A 242 2.48 -20.83 -5.97
C VAL A 242 3.91 -20.81 -6.49
N LYS A 243 4.68 -21.86 -6.19
CA LYS A 243 6.06 -22.01 -6.63
C LYS A 243 6.26 -23.33 -7.34
N CYS A 244 6.72 -23.29 -8.59
CA CYS A 244 7.20 -24.49 -9.26
C CYS A 244 8.55 -24.91 -8.66
N VAL A 245 8.66 -26.16 -8.21
CA VAL A 245 9.92 -26.69 -7.66
C VAL A 245 10.98 -26.78 -8.75
N ASN A 246 10.58 -27.28 -9.93
CA ASN A 246 11.42 -27.30 -11.12
C ASN A 246 10.76 -26.43 -12.20
N PHE A 247 11.57 -25.91 -13.13
CA PHE A 247 11.06 -25.15 -14.25
C PHE A 247 10.19 -26.05 -15.14
N ASN A 248 8.93 -25.64 -15.35
CA ASN A 248 8.01 -26.30 -16.29
C ASN A 248 7.23 -25.21 -17.03
N HIS A 249 7.47 -25.14 -18.35
CA HIS A 249 6.89 -24.11 -19.21
C HIS A 249 5.36 -24.10 -19.16
N ASP A 250 4.72 -25.29 -19.23
CA ASP A 250 3.26 -25.40 -19.28
C ASP A 250 2.60 -24.90 -17.97
N VAL A 251 3.21 -25.22 -16.80
CA VAL A 251 2.71 -24.75 -15.52
C VAL A 251 2.90 -23.23 -15.41
N ILE A 252 4.03 -22.70 -15.87
CA ILE A 252 4.29 -21.26 -15.85
C ILE A 252 3.31 -20.50 -16.75
N GLU A 253 2.98 -21.02 -17.94
CA GLU A 253 2.00 -20.37 -18.82
C GLU A 253 0.60 -20.35 -18.20
N ILE A 254 0.19 -21.41 -17.51
CA ILE A 254 -1.07 -21.43 -16.75
C ILE A 254 -1.06 -20.34 -15.66
N LEU A 255 0.03 -20.24 -14.89
CA LEU A 255 0.15 -19.23 -13.83
C LEU A 255 0.17 -17.79 -14.39
N LYS A 256 0.82 -17.56 -15.53
CA LYS A 256 0.77 -16.29 -16.24
C LYS A 256 -0.64 -15.94 -16.73
N GLN A 257 -1.35 -16.92 -17.29
CA GLN A 257 -2.73 -16.73 -17.72
C GLN A 257 -3.61 -16.32 -16.54
N TRP A 258 -3.53 -17.03 -15.42
CA TRP A 258 -4.29 -16.68 -14.22
C TRP A 258 -3.93 -15.32 -13.65
N ARG A 259 -2.66 -14.92 -13.74
CA ARG A 259 -2.26 -13.55 -13.40
C ARG A 259 -3.05 -12.51 -14.21
N ASN A 260 -3.21 -12.74 -15.50
CA ASN A 260 -3.92 -11.84 -16.40
C ASN A 260 -5.45 -11.85 -16.17
N GLU A 261 -6.01 -12.99 -15.73
CA GLU A 261 -7.45 -13.14 -15.44
C GLU A 261 -7.88 -12.42 -14.15
N GLY A 262 -7.12 -12.58 -13.08
CA GLY A 262 -7.58 -12.19 -11.73
C GLY A 262 -6.60 -11.31 -10.94
N GLY A 263 -5.49 -10.89 -11.55
CA GLY A 263 -4.49 -10.07 -10.87
C GLY A 263 -3.63 -10.90 -9.92
N GLY A 264 -2.54 -11.42 -10.40
CA GLY A 264 -1.47 -12.06 -9.63
C GLY A 264 -0.16 -11.34 -9.89
N GLN A 265 0.86 -11.65 -9.09
CA GLN A 265 2.19 -11.07 -9.24
C GLN A 265 3.26 -12.14 -9.15
N TYR A 266 4.27 -12.05 -10.02
CA TYR A 266 5.45 -12.89 -9.93
C TYR A 266 6.49 -12.27 -9.02
N ASN A 267 6.85 -12.99 -7.97
CA ASN A 267 7.91 -12.60 -7.06
C ASN A 267 9.25 -13.20 -7.53
N LYS A 268 10.12 -12.36 -8.09
CA LYS A 268 11.42 -12.76 -8.64
C LYS A 268 12.35 -13.35 -7.57
N LYS A 269 12.35 -12.81 -6.34
CA LYS A 269 13.21 -13.25 -5.23
C LYS A 269 12.88 -14.68 -4.78
N TYR A 270 11.60 -14.99 -4.61
CA TYR A 270 11.14 -16.31 -4.16
C TYR A 270 10.77 -17.24 -5.31
N LYS A 271 10.81 -16.74 -6.55
CA LYS A 271 10.41 -17.47 -7.77
C LYS A 271 9.02 -18.08 -7.64
N SER A 272 8.07 -17.27 -7.11
CA SER A 272 6.69 -17.68 -6.85
C SER A 272 5.68 -16.71 -7.44
N TRP A 273 4.49 -17.22 -7.74
CA TRP A 273 3.34 -16.46 -8.20
C TRP A 273 2.40 -16.24 -7.04
N ASN A 274 2.08 -14.99 -6.72
CA ASN A 274 1.21 -14.61 -5.61
C ASN A 274 -0.14 -14.16 -6.16
N TYR A 275 -1.22 -14.72 -5.62
CA TYR A 275 -2.59 -14.39 -5.97
C TYR A 275 -3.33 -13.92 -4.73
N PHE A 276 -4.20 -12.91 -4.90
CA PHE A 276 -4.88 -12.22 -3.81
C PHE A 276 -6.39 -12.43 -3.89
N LYS A 277 -7.09 -12.27 -2.76
CA LYS A 277 -8.57 -12.33 -2.75
C LYS A 277 -9.19 -11.24 -3.62
N PRO A 278 -10.33 -11.53 -4.27
CA PRO A 278 -11.10 -12.78 -4.20
C PRO A 278 -10.59 -13.91 -5.09
N PHE A 279 -9.66 -13.65 -6.00
CA PHE A 279 -9.24 -14.61 -7.04
C PHE A 279 -8.35 -15.74 -6.51
N SER A 280 -7.67 -15.55 -5.38
CA SER A 280 -6.79 -16.57 -4.79
C SER A 280 -7.52 -17.87 -4.45
N ASP A 281 -8.77 -17.82 -4.01
CA ASP A 281 -9.59 -18.98 -3.70
C ASP A 281 -9.85 -19.82 -4.98
N THR A 282 -10.14 -19.13 -6.09
CA THR A 282 -10.32 -19.75 -7.41
C THR A 282 -9.02 -20.41 -7.90
N VAL A 283 -7.87 -19.75 -7.71
CA VAL A 283 -6.55 -20.29 -8.06
C VAL A 283 -6.27 -21.56 -7.25
N PHE A 284 -6.51 -21.53 -5.94
CA PHE A 284 -6.27 -22.70 -5.09
C PHE A 284 -7.16 -23.87 -5.48
N GLN A 285 -8.45 -23.63 -5.74
CA GLN A 285 -9.38 -24.66 -6.22
C GLN A 285 -8.92 -25.26 -7.56
N ARG A 286 -8.56 -24.42 -8.54
CA ARG A 286 -8.05 -24.88 -9.84
C ARG A 286 -6.79 -25.72 -9.72
N LEU A 287 -5.88 -25.36 -8.81
CA LEU A 287 -4.68 -26.14 -8.51
C LEU A 287 -5.02 -27.51 -7.92
N GLN A 288 -6.00 -27.57 -7.01
CA GLN A 288 -6.46 -28.84 -6.44
C GLN A 288 -7.15 -29.74 -7.46
N GLU A 289 -7.90 -29.17 -8.42
CA GLU A 289 -8.55 -29.91 -9.52
C GLU A 289 -7.51 -30.47 -10.51
N MET A 290 -6.36 -29.79 -10.65
CA MET A 290 -5.27 -30.21 -11.52
C MET A 290 -4.28 -31.17 -10.84
N ASP A 291 -4.43 -31.41 -9.54
CA ASP A 291 -3.51 -32.24 -8.77
C ASP A 291 -3.62 -33.73 -9.15
N MET A 292 -2.52 -34.26 -9.64
CA MET A 292 -2.35 -35.66 -10.05
C MET A 292 -1.73 -36.51 -8.92
N THR A 293 -1.63 -35.99 -7.71
CA THR A 293 -1.07 -36.72 -6.56
C THR A 293 -1.99 -37.92 -6.25
N PRO A 294 -1.48 -39.15 -6.14
CA PRO A 294 -2.31 -40.29 -5.77
C PRO A 294 -2.93 -40.06 -4.41
N LYS A 295 -4.25 -40.06 -4.33
CA LYS A 295 -4.96 -40.04 -3.06
C LYS A 295 -4.83 -41.42 -2.44
N ASN A 296 -4.01 -41.57 -1.37
CA ASN A 296 -3.97 -42.78 -0.54
C ASN A 296 -5.26 -42.92 0.27
#